data_2999fcf74ffeac755e91b26e92cdcd94
#
_entry.id   2999fcf74ffeac755e91b26e92cdcd94
#
_cell.length_a   1.000
_cell.length_b   1.000
_cell.length_c   1.000
_cell.angle_alpha   90.00
_cell.angle_beta   90.00
_cell.angle_gamma   90.00
#
_symmetry.space_group_name_H-M   'P 1'
#
loop_
_entity.id
_entity.type
_entity.pdbx_description
1 polymer ?
#
loop_
_entity_poly.entity_id
_entity_poly.type
_entity_poly.pdbx_seq_one_letter_code
_entity_poly.pdbx_strand_id
1 'polypeptide(L)' 'MVRLEKFEQLEKGVSELVDRFALLKKENDEVVRSLKKESSENQLAQDRLERLYRDRYQLRSKLDALIEKIESVE' A
#
# COMPACT_ATOMS: atom_id res chain seq x y z
N MET A 1 24.31 9.69 -47.98
CA MET A 1 24.42 8.32 -48.39
C MET A 1 23.45 7.44 -47.61
N VAL A 2 22.82 6.54 -48.31
CA VAL A 2 21.70 5.78 -47.78
C VAL A 2 22.03 4.96 -46.51
N ARG A 3 23.24 4.44 -46.40
CA ARG A 3 23.66 3.65 -45.23
C ARG A 3 23.88 4.48 -43.98
N LEU A 4 24.43 5.67 -44.14
CA LEU A 4 24.68 6.55 -42.99
C LEU A 4 23.37 7.10 -42.43
N GLU A 5 22.44 7.46 -43.30
CA GLU A 5 21.10 7.93 -42.91
C GLU A 5 20.33 6.84 -42.14
N LYS A 6 20.38 5.59 -42.62
CA LYS A 6 19.77 4.44 -41.93
C LYS A 6 20.40 4.19 -40.58
N PHE A 7 21.71 4.32 -40.46
CA PHE A 7 22.44 4.19 -39.20
C PHE A 7 22.03 5.27 -38.22
N GLU A 8 21.92 6.51 -38.68
CA GLU A 8 21.49 7.61 -37.81
C GLU A 8 20.05 7.44 -37.36
N GLN A 9 19.16 6.98 -38.23
CA GLN A 9 17.76 6.67 -37.86
C GLN A 9 17.71 5.52 -36.82
N LEU A 10 18.52 4.50 -37.01
CA LEU A 10 18.61 3.37 -36.06
C LEU A 10 19.13 3.84 -34.69
N GLU A 11 20.18 4.64 -34.71
CA GLU A 11 20.78 5.22 -33.50
C GLU A 11 19.77 6.07 -32.73
N LYS A 12 19.02 6.91 -33.44
CA LYS A 12 17.94 7.72 -32.87
C LYS A 12 16.84 6.86 -32.26
N GLY A 13 16.43 5.82 -32.99
CA GLY A 13 15.41 4.88 -32.52
C GLY A 13 15.83 4.13 -31.26
N VAL A 14 17.09 3.69 -31.19
CA VAL A 14 17.66 3.03 -30.03
C VAL A 14 17.74 3.99 -28.85
N SER A 15 18.17 5.22 -29.08
CA SER A 15 18.25 6.25 -28.05
C SER A 15 16.87 6.56 -27.46
N GLU A 16 15.87 6.71 -28.29
CA GLU A 16 14.48 6.92 -27.84
C GLU A 16 13.96 5.73 -27.02
N LEU A 17 14.29 4.52 -27.45
CA LEU A 17 13.88 3.29 -26.74
C LEU A 17 14.51 3.21 -25.35
N VAL A 18 15.80 3.54 -25.25
CA VAL A 18 16.54 3.58 -23.97
C VAL A 18 15.92 4.62 -23.04
N ASP A 19 15.60 5.80 -23.55
CA ASP A 19 14.97 6.87 -22.77
C ASP A 19 13.61 6.45 -22.25
N ARG A 20 12.79 5.82 -23.09
CA ARG A 20 11.48 5.28 -22.70
C ARG A 20 11.60 4.18 -21.66
N PHE A 21 12.59 3.32 -21.81
CA PHE A 21 12.85 2.24 -20.86
C PHE A 21 13.24 2.80 -19.49
N ALA A 22 14.11 3.81 -19.48
CA ALA A 22 14.54 4.48 -18.24
C ALA A 22 13.34 5.15 -17.54
N LEU A 23 12.48 5.81 -18.31
CA LEU A 23 11.27 6.45 -17.79
C LEU A 23 10.30 5.41 -17.20
N LEU A 24 10.08 4.33 -17.92
CA LEU A 24 9.20 3.22 -17.50
C LEU A 24 9.70 2.58 -16.21
N LYS A 25 11.00 2.38 -16.10
CA LYS A 25 11.64 1.84 -14.91
C LYS A 25 11.43 2.74 -13.71
N LYS A 26 11.60 4.05 -13.91
CA LYS A 26 11.37 5.06 -12.88
C LYS A 26 9.91 5.06 -12.41
N GLU A 27 8.96 5.05 -13.34
CA GLU A 27 7.53 4.99 -13.04
C GLU A 27 7.18 3.72 -12.29
N ASN A 28 7.75 2.59 -12.70
CA ASN A 28 7.53 1.30 -12.05
C ASN A 28 8.04 1.31 -10.62
N ASP A 29 9.22 1.86 -10.37
CA ASP A 29 9.80 2.00 -9.03
C ASP A 29 8.92 2.89 -8.13
N GLU A 30 8.37 3.96 -8.68
CA GLU A 30 7.44 4.85 -7.97
C GLU A 30 6.14 4.14 -7.59
N VAL A 31 5.57 3.36 -8.52
CA VAL A 31 4.35 2.58 -8.28
C VAL A 31 4.59 1.52 -7.22
N VAL A 32 5.68 0.79 -7.29
CA VAL A 32 6.05 -0.23 -6.30
C VAL A 32 6.20 0.39 -4.91
N ARG A 33 6.84 1.55 -4.85
CA ARG A 33 7.03 2.29 -3.59
C ARG A 33 5.69 2.75 -2.99
N SER A 34 4.81 3.26 -3.84
CA SER A 34 3.44 3.66 -3.47
C SER A 34 2.62 2.49 -2.95
N LEU A 35 2.70 1.35 -3.62
CA LEU A 35 2.01 0.12 -3.22
C LEU A 35 2.48 -0.38 -1.86
N LYS A 36 3.78 -0.35 -1.60
CA LYS A 36 4.35 -0.74 -0.30
C LYS A 36 3.87 0.18 0.81
N LYS A 37 3.80 1.47 0.54
CA LYS A 37 3.30 2.46 1.50
C LYS A 37 1.84 2.22 1.83
N GLU A 38 0.99 2.05 0.83
CA GLU A 38 -0.43 1.77 1.01
C GLU A 38 -0.67 0.46 1.75
N SER A 39 0.09 -0.58 1.41
CA SER A 39 0.01 -1.88 2.09
C SER A 39 0.37 -1.76 3.56
N SER A 40 1.41 -1.00 3.89
CA SER A 40 1.83 -0.74 5.26
C SER A 40 0.77 0.05 6.04
N GLU A 41 0.22 1.09 5.45
CA GLU A 41 -0.86 1.91 6.04
C GLU A 41 -2.12 1.07 6.27
N ASN A 42 -2.45 0.20 5.32
CA ASN A 42 -3.58 -0.71 5.41
C ASN A 42 -3.41 -1.71 6.56
N GLN A 43 -2.23 -2.26 6.71
CA GLN A 43 -1.90 -3.17 7.81
C GLN A 43 -2.06 -2.48 9.17
N LEU A 44 -1.56 -1.24 9.29
CA LEU A 44 -1.72 -0.43 10.50
C LEU A 44 -3.20 -0.15 10.81
N ALA A 45 -3.98 0.17 9.79
CA ALA A 45 -5.42 0.43 9.95
C ALA A 45 -6.15 -0.83 10.44
N GLN A 46 -5.83 -1.98 9.89
CA GLN A 46 -6.37 -3.28 10.31
C GLN A 46 -6.01 -3.59 11.77
N ASP A 47 -4.76 -3.38 12.15
CA ASP A 47 -4.29 -3.60 13.51
C ASP A 47 -5.02 -2.71 14.52
N ARG A 48 -5.26 -1.45 14.15
CA ARG A 48 -6.03 -0.50 14.98
C ARG A 48 -7.48 -0.94 15.12
N LEU A 49 -8.09 -1.40 14.05
CA LEU A 49 -9.46 -1.93 14.07
C LEU A 49 -9.58 -3.14 15.00
N GLU A 50 -8.67 -4.09 14.88
CA GLU A 50 -8.65 -5.27 15.74
C GLU A 50 -8.51 -4.89 17.22
N ARG A 51 -7.65 -3.92 17.50
CA ARG A 51 -7.43 -3.40 18.86
C ARG A 51 -8.70 -2.74 19.40
N LEU A 52 -9.37 -1.92 18.58
CA LEU A 52 -10.64 -1.28 18.95
C LEU A 52 -11.74 -2.31 19.24
N TYR A 53 -11.87 -3.33 18.41
CA TYR A 53 -12.85 -4.40 18.61
C TYR A 53 -12.56 -5.18 19.89
N ARG A 54 -11.30 -5.46 20.15
CA ARG A 54 -10.87 -6.16 21.38
C ARG A 54 -11.16 -5.34 22.61
N ASP A 55 -10.83 -4.06 22.60
CA ASP A 55 -11.10 -3.14 23.72
C ASP A 55 -12.59 -3.01 23.97
N ARG A 56 -13.36 -2.89 22.91
CA ARG A 56 -14.81 -2.80 22.98
C ARG A 56 -15.44 -4.07 23.55
N TYR A 57 -14.94 -5.22 23.15
CA TYR A 57 -15.37 -6.51 23.68
C TYR A 57 -15.06 -6.62 25.18
N GLN A 58 -13.88 -6.26 25.61
CA GLN A 58 -13.48 -6.28 27.02
C GLN A 58 -14.31 -5.32 27.87
N LEU A 59 -14.57 -4.13 27.33
CA LEU A 59 -15.40 -3.15 28.03
C LEU A 59 -16.84 -3.65 28.19
N ARG A 60 -17.40 -4.22 27.15
CA ARG A 60 -18.75 -4.81 27.18
C ARG A 60 -18.81 -5.96 28.20
N SER A 61 -17.83 -6.81 28.21
CA SER A 61 -17.73 -7.93 29.16
C SER A 61 -17.69 -7.44 30.60
N LYS A 62 -16.92 -6.39 30.89
CA LYS A 62 -16.85 -5.76 32.20
C LYS A 62 -18.18 -5.13 32.63
N LEU A 63 -18.85 -4.46 31.69
CA LEU A 63 -20.17 -3.87 31.94
C LEU A 63 -21.21 -4.93 32.25
N ASP A 64 -21.22 -6.03 31.51
CA ASP A 64 -22.13 -7.16 31.75
C ASP A 64 -21.87 -7.77 33.11
N ALA A 65 -20.62 -7.93 33.52
CA ALA A 65 -20.27 -8.43 34.84
C ALA A 65 -20.73 -7.50 35.97
N LEU A 66 -20.64 -6.19 35.78
CA LEU A 66 -21.13 -5.20 36.74
C LEU A 66 -22.66 -5.24 36.86
N ILE A 67 -23.35 -5.37 35.75
CA ILE A 67 -24.80 -5.48 35.69
C ILE A 67 -25.25 -6.74 36.48
N GLU A 68 -24.58 -7.85 36.25
CA GLU A 68 -24.87 -9.10 36.99
C GLU A 68 -24.67 -8.93 38.50
N LYS A 69 -23.63 -8.23 38.93
CA LYS A 69 -23.39 -7.92 40.34
C LYS A 69 -24.53 -7.08 40.93
N ILE A 70 -24.97 -6.08 40.22
CA ILE A 70 -26.08 -5.21 40.66
C ILE A 70 -27.36 -6.04 40.79
N GLU A 71 -27.66 -6.87 39.81
CA GLU A 71 -28.85 -7.71 39.79
C GLU A 71 -28.85 -8.76 40.92
N SER A 72 -27.67 -9.27 41.27
CA SER A 72 -27.52 -10.26 42.33
C SER A 72 -27.74 -9.69 43.75
N VAL A 73 -27.61 -8.38 43.92
CA VAL A 73 -27.86 -7.68 45.17
C VAL A 73 -29.36 -7.38 45.41
N GLU A 74 -30.10 -7.26 44.32
CA GLU A 74 -31.54 -7.09 44.36
C GLU A 74 -32.23 -8.40 44.64
#